data_1e5c6f7395e35e8cf0c201ab3d7b8e8d
#
_entry.id   1e5c6f7395e35e8cf0c201ab3d7b8e8d
#
_cell.length_a   1.000
_cell.length_b   1.000
_cell.length_c   1.000
_cell.angle_alpha   90.00
_cell.angle_beta   90.00
_cell.angle_gamma   90.00
#
_symmetry.space_group_name_H-M   'P 1'
#
loop_
_entity.id
_entity.type
_entity.pdbx_description
1 polymer ?
#
loop_
_entity_poly.entity_id
_entity_poly.type
_entity_poly.pdbx_seq_one_letter_code
_entity_poly.pdbx_strand_id
1 'polypeptide(L)'
;MPRKKSNGEGLIRFREDKKLYEGRVSIGYDQYGKLKVKSVYAKRKFDVIEKMDQLKNDYKKESLVIDNKTTIYDLLKDYIDNQYKGNIIREVSYLRHLATLNIIKKLDIANLPIIKVNSTDISRDLLKLTDYSNSTISKVKRLISKAFNLAILQNLVKINPFKIDNLIIKIKSNKVNKKVEALTLEEQNLLLNELSHTDDRYKNVFYIALYTGMRIGEILALKKEDIDLKNKIIKVRKTITKDKNDKAILGETTKTYNSLRDVPIIKPLFPILSDLISKEDNYLFLYNNSFIDQSTINTHLKKICKNANIKVIINPNKTVHKNNTIKKVNLKTSSVHTHMLRHTFATRCIESGMNALVLSKILGHKNIEITLNVYTSVFNKFTIEEVNKINDVF
;
A
#
# COMPACT_ATOMS: atom_id res chain seq x y z
N MET A 1 -27.99 -17.16 56.74
CA MET A 1 -26.89 -17.75 55.95
C MET A 1 -25.92 -16.63 55.54
N PRO A 2 -24.61 -16.72 55.75
CA PRO A 2 -23.68 -15.70 55.33
C PRO A 2 -23.61 -15.67 53.80
N ARG A 3 -23.72 -14.48 53.20
CA ARG A 3 -23.59 -14.25 51.75
C ARG A 3 -22.25 -14.84 51.22
N LYS A 4 -22.30 -15.70 50.20
CA LYS A 4 -21.10 -16.11 49.44
C LYS A 4 -20.44 -14.87 48.88
N LYS A 5 -19.19 -14.61 49.25
CA LYS A 5 -18.38 -13.53 48.70
C LYS A 5 -18.07 -13.81 47.22
N SER A 6 -18.13 -12.81 46.40
CA SER A 6 -17.76 -12.91 44.97
C SER A 6 -16.26 -13.19 44.82
N ASN A 7 -15.88 -13.95 43.78
CA ASN A 7 -14.47 -14.20 43.45
C ASN A 7 -13.75 -12.87 43.19
N GLY A 8 -12.73 -12.55 44.03
CA GLY A 8 -11.91 -11.32 43.89
C GLY A 8 -11.97 -10.33 45.07
N GLU A 9 -12.91 -10.51 46.03
CA GLU A 9 -13.04 -9.61 47.19
C GLU A 9 -11.90 -9.75 48.22
N GLY A 10 -11.15 -10.84 48.20
CA GLY A 10 -10.07 -11.13 49.15
C GLY A 10 -10.60 -11.62 50.51
N LEU A 11 -9.73 -12.18 51.32
CA LEU A 11 -10.04 -12.70 52.66
C LEU A 11 -9.56 -11.71 53.71
N ILE A 12 -10.46 -11.31 54.65
CA ILE A 12 -10.09 -10.53 55.81
C ILE A 12 -10.39 -11.35 57.06
N ARG A 13 -9.40 -11.52 57.96
CA ARG A 13 -9.52 -12.24 59.23
C ARG A 13 -8.78 -11.47 60.33
N PHE A 14 -9.22 -11.63 61.56
CA PHE A 14 -8.51 -11.17 62.76
C PHE A 14 -7.46 -12.22 63.14
N ARG A 15 -6.25 -11.77 63.36
CA ARG A 15 -5.12 -12.59 63.80
C ARG A 15 -4.92 -12.34 65.29
N GLU A 16 -5.32 -13.27 66.12
CA GLU A 16 -5.22 -13.17 67.59
C GLU A 16 -3.78 -13.13 68.07
N ASP A 17 -2.89 -13.87 67.40
CA ASP A 17 -1.46 -13.91 67.66
C ASP A 17 -0.77 -12.53 67.46
N LYS A 18 -1.26 -11.70 66.55
CA LYS A 18 -0.70 -10.40 66.24
C LYS A 18 -1.57 -9.23 66.72
N LYS A 19 -2.76 -9.51 67.22
CA LYS A 19 -3.79 -8.52 67.56
C LYS A 19 -4.10 -7.52 66.42
N LEU A 20 -4.09 -8.01 65.16
CA LEU A 20 -4.27 -7.24 63.94
C LEU A 20 -5.24 -7.96 63.00
N TYR A 21 -5.93 -7.17 62.16
CA TYR A 21 -6.65 -7.71 61.02
C TYR A 21 -5.66 -7.97 59.87
N GLU A 22 -5.76 -9.16 59.24
CA GLU A 22 -5.03 -9.56 58.05
C GLU A 22 -5.99 -9.55 56.85
N GLY A 23 -5.63 -8.85 55.79
CA GLY A 23 -6.30 -8.90 54.51
C GLY A 23 -5.40 -9.63 53.48
N ARG A 24 -5.95 -10.58 52.73
CA ARG A 24 -5.24 -11.30 51.65
C ARG A 24 -5.84 -10.91 50.31
N VAL A 25 -4.99 -10.47 49.38
CA VAL A 25 -5.37 -10.08 48.05
C VAL A 25 -4.64 -10.93 47.04
N SER A 26 -5.37 -11.49 46.11
CA SER A 26 -4.80 -12.11 44.91
C SER A 26 -4.35 -11.02 43.92
N ILE A 27 -3.10 -11.09 43.50
CA ILE A 27 -2.43 -10.08 42.64
C ILE A 27 -2.02 -10.63 41.26
N GLY A 28 -2.65 -11.73 40.81
CA GLY A 28 -2.37 -12.36 39.51
C GLY A 28 -1.68 -13.72 39.66
N TYR A 29 -1.10 -14.19 38.58
CA TYR A 29 -0.40 -15.46 38.51
C TYR A 29 1.10 -15.23 38.24
N ASP A 30 1.96 -16.16 38.71
CA ASP A 30 3.36 -16.14 38.33
C ASP A 30 3.58 -16.75 36.92
N GLN A 31 4.84 -16.76 36.46
CA GLN A 31 5.22 -17.32 35.14
C GLN A 31 4.95 -18.81 34.99
N TYR A 32 4.63 -19.50 36.10
CA TYR A 32 4.28 -20.94 36.15
C TYR A 32 2.79 -21.18 36.37
N GLY A 33 1.94 -20.13 36.31
CA GLY A 33 0.49 -20.22 36.50
C GLY A 33 0.05 -20.34 37.95
N LYS A 34 0.93 -20.12 38.96
CA LYS A 34 0.61 -20.17 40.39
C LYS A 34 0.11 -18.82 40.87
N LEU A 35 -1.02 -18.85 41.62
CA LEU A 35 -1.65 -17.65 42.16
C LEU A 35 -0.73 -16.90 43.14
N LYS A 36 -0.41 -15.66 42.84
CA LYS A 36 0.32 -14.74 43.74
C LYS A 36 -0.67 -14.07 44.70
N VAL A 37 -0.41 -14.22 46.01
CA VAL A 37 -1.24 -13.60 47.08
C VAL A 37 -0.32 -12.73 47.94
N LYS A 38 -0.75 -11.49 48.22
CA LYS A 38 -0.09 -10.62 49.22
C LYS A 38 -1.02 -10.37 50.40
N SER A 39 -0.43 -10.25 51.60
CA SER A 39 -1.16 -9.93 52.81
C SER A 39 -0.83 -8.54 53.30
N VAL A 40 -1.87 -7.82 53.80
CA VAL A 40 -1.75 -6.52 54.44
C VAL A 40 -2.32 -6.62 55.87
N TYR A 41 -1.79 -5.80 56.77
CA TYR A 41 -2.15 -5.81 58.20
C TYR A 41 -2.49 -4.39 58.66
N ALA A 42 -3.51 -4.29 59.55
CA ALA A 42 -3.81 -3.06 60.26
C ALA A 42 -4.59 -3.37 61.56
N LYS A 43 -4.64 -2.38 62.47
CA LYS A 43 -5.36 -2.50 63.74
C LYS A 43 -6.88 -2.49 63.57
N ARG A 44 -7.38 -1.75 62.59
CA ARG A 44 -8.83 -1.66 62.28
C ARG A 44 -9.15 -2.37 60.97
N LYS A 45 -10.30 -3.00 60.90
CA LYS A 45 -10.78 -3.70 59.71
C LYS A 45 -10.92 -2.76 58.50
N PHE A 46 -11.33 -1.51 58.72
CA PHE A 46 -11.45 -0.50 57.67
C PHE A 46 -10.11 -0.19 57.02
N ASP A 47 -9.07 0.01 57.81
CA ASP A 47 -7.71 0.32 57.32
C ASP A 47 -7.13 -0.84 56.49
N VAL A 48 -7.56 -2.10 56.80
CA VAL A 48 -7.16 -3.25 55.98
C VAL A 48 -7.82 -3.21 54.61
N ILE A 49 -9.09 -2.84 54.52
CA ILE A 49 -9.82 -2.73 53.25
C ILE A 49 -9.16 -1.66 52.39
N GLU A 50 -8.89 -0.48 52.93
CA GLU A 50 -8.22 0.59 52.24
C GLU A 50 -6.83 0.19 51.72
N LYS A 51 -6.02 -0.47 52.54
CA LYS A 51 -4.72 -1.02 52.14
C LYS A 51 -4.85 -2.10 51.07
N MET A 52 -5.88 -2.96 51.14
CA MET A 52 -6.13 -3.95 50.09
C MET A 52 -6.51 -3.31 48.77
N ASP A 53 -7.30 -2.25 48.79
CA ASP A 53 -7.70 -1.54 47.56
C ASP A 53 -6.55 -0.73 46.99
N GLN A 54 -5.74 -0.08 47.85
CA GLN A 54 -4.47 0.54 47.41
C GLN A 54 -3.56 -0.49 46.76
N LEU A 55 -3.37 -1.66 47.40
CA LEU A 55 -2.52 -2.74 46.88
C LEU A 55 -3.06 -3.30 45.54
N LYS A 56 -4.37 -3.43 45.37
CA LYS A 56 -5.01 -3.81 44.11
C LYS A 56 -4.77 -2.75 43.03
N ASN A 57 -4.88 -1.46 43.36
CA ASN A 57 -4.65 -0.34 42.47
C ASN A 57 -3.19 -0.21 42.10
N ASP A 58 -2.28 -0.40 43.03
CA ASP A 58 -0.83 -0.37 42.79
C ASP A 58 -0.40 -1.56 41.93
N TYR A 59 -0.95 -2.77 42.17
CA TYR A 59 -0.72 -3.92 41.30
C TYR A 59 -1.39 -3.81 39.94
N LYS A 60 -2.55 -3.16 39.84
CA LYS A 60 -3.10 -2.75 38.53
C LYS A 60 -2.18 -1.74 37.85
N LYS A 61 -1.55 -0.83 38.57
CA LYS A 61 -0.53 0.10 38.06
C LYS A 61 0.80 -0.63 37.76
N GLU A 62 1.25 -1.57 38.60
CA GLU A 62 2.48 -2.35 38.39
C GLU A 62 2.32 -3.45 37.32
N SER A 63 1.16 -4.07 37.17
CA SER A 63 0.89 -4.91 36.01
C SER A 63 0.75 -4.10 34.71
N LEU A 64 0.65 -2.77 34.83
CA LEU A 64 0.84 -1.74 33.81
C LEU A 64 2.29 -1.22 33.75
N VAL A 65 3.24 -1.70 34.56
CA VAL A 65 4.68 -1.59 34.33
C VAL A 65 5.11 -2.67 33.29
N ILE A 66 4.36 -2.76 32.23
CA ILE A 66 4.79 -3.26 30.96
C ILE A 66 5.73 -2.20 30.41
N ASP A 67 6.93 -2.60 30.09
CA ASP A 67 8.04 -1.87 29.54
C ASP A 67 7.70 -0.42 29.10
N ASN A 68 7.81 0.53 30.04
CA ASN A 68 7.55 1.96 29.81
C ASN A 68 8.46 2.58 28.74
N LYS A 69 9.30 1.77 28.08
CA LYS A 69 10.29 2.19 27.09
C LYS A 69 9.90 1.85 25.66
N THR A 70 8.95 0.94 25.43
CA THR A 70 8.57 0.51 24.08
C THR A 70 8.11 1.68 23.22
N THR A 71 8.79 1.92 22.12
CA THR A 71 8.52 3.04 21.20
C THR A 71 7.62 2.65 20.03
N ILE A 72 7.08 3.65 19.34
CA ILE A 72 6.37 3.43 18.07
C ILE A 72 7.28 2.74 17.05
N TYR A 73 8.56 3.15 17.00
CA TYR A 73 9.54 2.60 16.08
C TYR A 73 9.79 1.12 16.36
N ASP A 74 10.03 0.74 17.62
CA ASP A 74 10.30 -0.66 18.00
C ASP A 74 9.12 -1.57 17.65
N LEU A 75 7.90 -1.19 18.05
CA LEU A 75 6.68 -1.96 17.72
C LEU A 75 6.52 -2.19 16.21
N LEU A 76 6.77 -1.15 15.41
CA LEU A 76 6.64 -1.26 13.95
C LEU A 76 7.76 -2.08 13.34
N LYS A 77 8.98 -1.93 13.84
CA LYS A 77 10.15 -2.68 13.37
C LYS A 77 9.94 -4.17 13.59
N ASP A 78 9.59 -4.56 14.82
CA ASP A 78 9.31 -5.94 15.17
C ASP A 78 8.14 -6.52 14.38
N TYR A 79 7.06 -5.75 14.24
CA TYR A 79 5.91 -6.17 13.44
C TYR A 79 6.29 -6.42 11.98
N ILE A 80 7.00 -5.50 11.34
CA ILE A 80 7.40 -5.60 9.93
C ILE A 80 8.34 -6.78 9.72
N ASP A 81 9.33 -6.95 10.62
CA ASP A 81 10.29 -8.04 10.57
C ASP A 81 9.61 -9.42 10.75
N ASN A 82 8.68 -9.52 11.70
CA ASN A 82 7.93 -10.75 11.94
C ASN A 82 7.00 -11.09 10.75
N GLN A 83 6.37 -10.09 10.12
CA GLN A 83 5.58 -10.30 8.90
C GLN A 83 6.44 -10.86 7.74
N TYR A 84 7.67 -10.40 7.63
CA TYR A 84 8.61 -10.87 6.61
C TYR A 84 9.16 -12.25 6.94
N LYS A 85 9.64 -12.48 8.16
CA LYS A 85 10.13 -13.80 8.62
C LYS A 85 9.07 -14.89 8.54
N GLY A 86 7.81 -14.53 8.80
CA GLY A 86 6.66 -15.45 8.68
C GLY A 86 6.15 -15.62 7.24
N ASN A 87 6.84 -15.11 6.21
CA ASN A 87 6.42 -15.14 4.80
C ASN A 87 5.02 -14.57 4.52
N ILE A 88 4.50 -13.71 5.43
CA ILE A 88 3.17 -13.08 5.29
C ILE A 88 3.22 -11.95 4.26
N ILE A 89 4.35 -11.25 4.18
CA ILE A 89 4.60 -10.20 3.19
C ILE A 89 5.79 -10.57 2.30
N ARG A 90 5.68 -10.20 1.01
CA ARG A 90 6.78 -10.36 0.06
C ARG A 90 7.88 -9.33 0.33
N GLU A 91 9.11 -9.64 -0.06
CA GLU A 91 10.28 -8.79 0.11
C GLU A 91 10.09 -7.35 -0.38
N VAL A 92 9.50 -7.15 -1.56
CA VAL A 92 9.18 -5.80 -2.09
C VAL A 92 8.26 -5.01 -1.15
N SER A 93 7.33 -5.68 -0.47
CA SER A 93 6.47 -5.04 0.53
C SER A 93 7.23 -4.72 1.81
N TYR A 94 8.11 -5.63 2.24
CA TYR A 94 9.02 -5.43 3.36
C TYR A 94 9.89 -4.18 3.16
N LEU A 95 10.58 -4.07 2.02
CA LEU A 95 11.40 -2.90 1.68
C LEU A 95 10.60 -1.59 1.65
N ARG A 96 9.37 -1.63 1.12
CA ARG A 96 8.47 -0.45 1.14
C ARG A 96 8.04 -0.06 2.55
N HIS A 97 7.81 -1.03 3.43
CA HIS A 97 7.52 -0.76 4.84
C HIS A 97 8.73 -0.17 5.55
N LEU A 98 9.94 -0.70 5.30
CA LEU A 98 11.19 -0.14 5.84
C LEU A 98 11.42 1.29 5.37
N ALA A 99 11.20 1.59 4.09
CA ALA A 99 11.28 2.95 3.57
C ALA A 99 10.31 3.91 4.28
N THR A 100 9.08 3.45 4.57
CA THR A 100 8.10 4.24 5.34
C THR A 100 8.51 4.36 6.81
N LEU A 101 9.05 3.30 7.41
CA LEU A 101 9.58 3.30 8.78
C LEU A 101 10.75 4.28 8.94
N ASN A 102 11.61 4.41 7.93
CA ASN A 102 12.68 5.41 7.90
C ASN A 102 12.16 6.86 7.89
N ILE A 103 10.98 7.11 7.31
CA ILE A 103 10.31 8.41 7.42
C ILE A 103 9.81 8.60 8.85
N ILE A 104 9.15 7.59 9.42
CA ILE A 104 8.62 7.63 10.80
C ILE A 104 9.76 7.87 11.80
N LYS A 105 10.92 7.22 11.62
CA LYS A 105 12.10 7.38 12.51
C LYS A 105 12.55 8.83 12.67
N LYS A 106 12.27 9.70 11.70
CA LYS A 106 12.61 11.14 11.74
C LYS A 106 11.60 11.97 12.53
N LEU A 107 10.50 11.40 12.97
CA LEU A 107 9.47 12.06 13.78
C LEU A 107 9.83 11.94 15.25
N ASP A 108 9.53 12.98 16.03
CA ASP A 108 9.84 13.01 17.47
C ASP A 108 9.12 11.88 18.21
N ILE A 109 7.85 11.63 17.85
CA ILE A 109 7.01 10.58 18.45
C ILE A 109 7.56 9.16 18.23
N ALA A 110 8.42 8.96 17.25
CA ALA A 110 8.93 7.62 16.91
C ALA A 110 9.80 7.03 18.02
N ASN A 111 10.53 7.89 18.73
CA ASN A 111 11.50 7.54 19.76
C ASN A 111 10.97 7.76 21.19
N LEU A 112 9.75 8.26 21.32
CA LEU A 112 9.09 8.39 22.61
C LEU A 112 8.40 7.07 23.00
N PRO A 113 8.37 6.74 24.30
CA PRO A 113 7.53 5.65 24.80
C PRO A 113 6.07 5.85 24.34
N ILE A 114 5.48 4.83 23.73
CA ILE A 114 4.15 4.95 23.11
C ILE A 114 3.08 5.38 24.11
N ILE A 115 3.23 5.02 25.37
CA ILE A 115 2.33 5.41 26.47
C ILE A 115 2.33 6.91 26.76
N LYS A 116 3.39 7.63 26.37
CA LYS A 116 3.55 9.08 26.57
C LYS A 116 3.11 9.89 25.34
N VAL A 117 2.88 9.23 24.21
CA VAL A 117 2.52 9.92 22.96
C VAL A 117 1.03 10.27 22.98
N ASN A 118 0.74 11.56 22.88
CA ASN A 118 -0.62 12.09 22.81
C ASN A 118 -1.00 12.53 21.37
N SER A 119 -2.27 12.84 21.16
CA SER A 119 -2.80 13.26 19.85
C SER A 119 -2.20 14.57 19.34
N THR A 120 -1.83 15.48 20.23
CA THR A 120 -1.20 16.75 19.89
C THR A 120 0.21 16.53 19.34
N ASP A 121 0.99 15.64 19.96
CA ASP A 121 2.33 15.28 19.50
C ASP A 121 2.27 14.62 18.12
N ILE A 122 1.32 13.69 17.92
CA ILE A 122 1.09 13.07 16.62
C ILE A 122 0.76 14.12 15.56
N SER A 123 -0.16 15.05 15.88
CA SER A 123 -0.59 16.09 14.95
C SER A 123 0.56 17.02 14.56
N ARG A 124 1.37 17.44 15.53
CA ARG A 124 2.56 18.28 15.32
C ARG A 124 3.58 17.60 14.40
N ASP A 125 3.87 16.33 14.64
CA ASP A 125 4.82 15.58 13.82
C ASP A 125 4.28 15.30 12.42
N LEU A 126 2.98 15.05 12.28
CA LEU A 126 2.38 14.87 10.95
C LEU A 126 2.50 16.16 10.11
N LEU A 127 2.44 17.37 10.72
CA LEU A 127 2.66 18.63 9.99
C LEU A 127 4.05 18.72 9.34
N LYS A 128 5.08 18.06 9.87
CA LYS A 128 6.41 17.97 9.25
C LYS A 128 6.42 17.20 7.93
N LEU A 129 5.31 16.51 7.60
CA LEU A 129 5.21 15.66 6.41
C LEU A 129 4.53 16.34 5.22
N THR A 130 4.21 17.63 5.29
CA THR A 130 3.49 18.36 4.22
C THR A 130 4.23 18.37 2.88
N ASP A 131 5.55 18.22 2.89
CA ASP A 131 6.38 18.12 1.66
C ASP A 131 6.40 16.72 1.03
N TYR A 132 5.82 15.73 1.71
CA TYR A 132 5.61 14.41 1.12
C TYR A 132 4.29 14.35 0.35
N SER A 133 4.16 13.39 -0.58
CA SER A 133 2.88 13.17 -1.29
C SER A 133 1.78 12.69 -0.33
N ASN A 134 0.51 12.98 -0.66
CA ASN A 134 -0.63 12.49 0.12
C ASN A 134 -0.63 10.97 0.30
N SER A 135 -0.18 10.22 -0.71
CA SER A 135 0.00 8.77 -0.63
C SER A 135 1.04 8.37 0.43
N THR A 136 2.16 9.09 0.52
CA THR A 136 3.21 8.85 1.53
C THR A 136 2.70 9.18 2.92
N ILE A 137 2.07 10.34 3.09
CA ILE A 137 1.44 10.75 4.36
C ILE A 137 0.44 9.70 4.84
N SER A 138 -0.42 9.20 3.94
CA SER A 138 -1.40 8.15 4.26
C SER A 138 -0.74 6.83 4.68
N LYS A 139 0.40 6.46 4.09
CA LYS A 139 1.17 5.26 4.50
C LYS A 139 1.77 5.44 5.89
N VAL A 140 2.35 6.61 6.19
CA VAL A 140 2.89 6.94 7.51
C VAL A 140 1.77 6.89 8.57
N LYS A 141 0.65 7.58 8.34
CA LYS A 141 -0.51 7.56 9.25
C LYS A 141 -0.98 6.14 9.54
N ARG A 142 -1.09 5.30 8.50
CA ARG A 142 -1.54 3.90 8.62
C ARG A 142 -0.59 3.06 9.46
N LEU A 143 0.73 3.24 9.30
CA LEU A 143 1.71 2.51 10.10
C LEU A 143 1.70 2.98 11.56
N ILE A 144 1.66 4.29 11.83
CA ILE A 144 1.56 4.80 13.20
C ILE A 144 0.27 4.30 13.87
N SER A 145 -0.87 4.36 13.17
CA SER A 145 -2.14 3.78 13.66
C SER A 145 -2.03 2.27 13.94
N LYS A 146 -1.23 1.54 13.13
CA LYS A 146 -0.95 0.12 13.38
C LYS A 146 -0.14 -0.09 14.66
N ALA A 147 0.84 0.77 14.96
CA ALA A 147 1.59 0.72 16.22
C ALA A 147 0.66 0.86 17.43
N PHE A 148 -0.29 1.80 17.41
CA PHE A 148 -1.29 1.94 18.48
C PHE A 148 -2.19 0.71 18.61
N ASN A 149 -2.60 0.09 17.49
CA ASN A 149 -3.37 -1.16 17.55
C ASN A 149 -2.55 -2.31 18.18
N LEU A 150 -1.26 -2.40 17.87
CA LEU A 150 -0.36 -3.38 18.49
C LEU A 150 -0.17 -3.09 19.98
N ALA A 151 -0.01 -1.84 20.36
CA ALA A 151 0.11 -1.41 21.73
C ALA A 151 -1.17 -1.70 22.55
N ILE A 152 -2.36 -1.62 21.94
CA ILE A 152 -3.63 -2.04 22.57
C ILE A 152 -3.63 -3.54 22.82
N LEU A 153 -3.20 -4.35 21.85
CA LEU A 153 -3.12 -5.81 22.01
C LEU A 153 -2.13 -6.22 23.11
N GLN A 154 -1.10 -5.42 23.36
CA GLN A 154 -0.12 -5.60 24.43
C GLN A 154 -0.53 -4.92 25.75
N ASN A 155 -1.72 -4.33 25.84
CA ASN A 155 -2.23 -3.59 26.99
C ASN A 155 -1.36 -2.38 27.39
N LEU A 156 -0.56 -1.83 26.48
CA LEU A 156 0.27 -0.63 26.71
C LEU A 156 -0.56 0.65 26.71
N VAL A 157 -1.55 0.73 25.80
CA VAL A 157 -2.47 1.87 25.67
C VAL A 157 -3.90 1.37 25.55
N LYS A 158 -4.88 2.20 25.93
CA LYS A 158 -6.30 1.81 25.91
C LYS A 158 -6.99 2.10 24.58
N ILE A 159 -6.55 3.11 23.87
CA ILE A 159 -7.23 3.62 22.67
C ILE A 159 -6.23 3.94 21.57
N ASN A 160 -6.70 3.88 20.32
CA ASN A 160 -5.94 4.35 19.16
C ASN A 160 -6.44 5.74 18.77
N PRO A 161 -5.61 6.80 18.87
CA PRO A 161 -6.00 8.18 18.55
C PRO A 161 -6.54 8.36 17.14
N PHE A 162 -6.09 7.52 16.18
CA PHE A 162 -6.54 7.60 14.78
C PHE A 162 -7.96 7.07 14.54
N LYS A 163 -8.57 6.40 15.53
CA LYS A 163 -9.95 5.89 15.44
C LYS A 163 -10.98 6.83 16.06
N ILE A 164 -10.53 7.93 16.64
CA ILE A 164 -11.40 8.96 17.22
C ILE A 164 -11.49 10.12 16.21
N ASP A 165 -12.70 10.45 15.80
CA ASP A 165 -12.94 11.53 14.86
C ASP A 165 -12.40 12.86 15.39
N ASN A 166 -11.71 13.61 14.50
CA ASN A 166 -11.13 14.91 14.75
C ASN A 166 -10.05 14.99 15.85
N LEU A 167 -9.62 13.86 16.44
CA LEU A 167 -8.55 13.88 17.44
C LEU A 167 -7.18 14.13 16.79
N ILE A 168 -6.98 13.71 15.54
CA ILE A 168 -5.75 13.90 14.77
C ILE A 168 -6.02 14.89 13.63
N ILE A 169 -5.15 15.88 13.47
CA ILE A 169 -5.24 16.90 12.42
C ILE A 169 -5.27 16.26 11.03
N LYS A 170 -6.22 16.70 10.20
CA LYS A 170 -6.29 16.36 8.79
C LYS A 170 -5.27 17.20 8.03
N ILE A 171 -4.09 16.64 7.73
CA ILE A 171 -3.07 17.32 6.93
C ILE A 171 -3.22 16.97 5.45
N LYS A 172 -2.90 17.95 4.59
CA LYS A 172 -2.79 17.80 3.16
C LYS A 172 -1.33 18.03 2.74
N SER A 173 -0.92 17.39 1.69
CA SER A 173 0.38 17.62 1.05
C SER A 173 0.41 19.01 0.39
N ASN A 174 1.55 19.68 0.47
CA ASN A 174 1.85 20.86 -0.36
C ASN A 174 2.05 20.47 -1.85
N LYS A 175 2.26 19.17 -2.13
CA LYS A 175 2.40 18.66 -3.49
C LYS A 175 1.05 18.52 -4.16
N VAL A 176 0.91 19.09 -5.34
CA VAL A 176 -0.29 18.92 -6.17
C VAL A 176 -0.46 17.43 -6.53
N ASN A 177 -1.63 16.89 -6.26
CA ASN A 177 -1.97 15.54 -6.70
C ASN A 177 -2.10 15.53 -8.23
N LYS A 178 -1.13 14.95 -8.92
CA LYS A 178 -1.24 14.69 -10.35
C LYS A 178 -2.24 13.55 -10.55
N LYS A 179 -3.41 13.85 -11.13
CA LYS A 179 -4.28 12.81 -11.66
C LYS A 179 -3.56 12.11 -12.81
N VAL A 180 -3.66 10.79 -12.87
CA VAL A 180 -3.19 10.04 -14.05
C VAL A 180 -4.24 10.26 -15.14
N GLU A 181 -3.88 11.06 -16.13
CA GLU A 181 -4.73 11.36 -17.27
C GLU A 181 -4.45 10.37 -18.40
N ALA A 182 -5.49 9.99 -19.14
CA ALA A 182 -5.33 9.29 -20.40
C ALA A 182 -4.68 10.21 -21.45
N LEU A 183 -4.10 9.65 -22.48
CA LEU A 183 -3.76 10.39 -23.69
C LEU A 183 -5.04 10.85 -24.38
N THR A 184 -5.03 12.06 -24.94
CA THR A 184 -6.11 12.48 -25.87
C THR A 184 -6.07 11.62 -27.13
N LEU A 185 -7.11 11.69 -27.94
CA LEU A 185 -7.15 10.95 -29.21
C LEU A 185 -5.99 11.40 -30.14
N GLU A 186 -5.72 12.70 -30.18
CA GLU A 186 -4.61 13.28 -30.95
C GLU A 186 -3.27 12.78 -30.44
N GLU A 187 -3.02 12.83 -29.12
CA GLU A 187 -1.78 12.32 -28.51
C GLU A 187 -1.59 10.82 -28.76
N GLN A 188 -2.67 10.05 -28.74
CA GLN A 188 -2.67 8.62 -29.07
C GLN A 188 -2.28 8.39 -30.52
N ASN A 189 -2.83 9.15 -31.45
CA ASN A 189 -2.50 9.05 -32.89
C ASN A 189 -1.06 9.45 -33.16
N LEU A 190 -0.56 10.51 -32.51
CA LEU A 190 0.85 10.88 -32.57
C LEU A 190 1.76 9.78 -32.05
N LEU A 191 1.40 9.14 -30.94
CA LEU A 191 2.15 8.01 -30.41
C LEU A 191 2.16 6.81 -31.38
N LEU A 192 1.01 6.45 -31.96
CA LEU A 192 0.92 5.34 -32.92
C LEU A 192 1.74 5.64 -34.19
N ASN A 193 1.71 6.86 -34.67
CA ASN A 193 2.55 7.29 -35.80
C ASN A 193 4.06 7.19 -35.48
N GLU A 194 4.51 7.69 -34.34
CA GLU A 194 5.92 7.58 -33.92
C GLU A 194 6.33 6.11 -33.74
N LEU A 195 5.42 5.26 -33.17
CA LEU A 195 5.67 3.82 -33.01
C LEU A 195 5.83 3.10 -34.35
N SER A 196 5.16 3.56 -35.42
CA SER A 196 5.27 2.94 -36.74
C SER A 196 6.60 3.27 -37.43
N HIS A 197 7.23 4.41 -37.10
CA HIS A 197 8.48 4.86 -37.70
C HIS A 197 9.74 4.58 -36.85
N THR A 198 9.56 4.25 -35.56
CA THR A 198 10.71 3.98 -34.70
C THR A 198 11.25 2.58 -34.83
N ASP A 199 12.57 2.43 -34.70
CA ASP A 199 13.26 1.14 -34.60
C ASP A 199 13.48 0.73 -33.13
N ASP A 200 12.77 1.37 -32.18
CA ASP A 200 12.89 1.02 -30.79
C ASP A 200 12.43 -0.42 -30.54
N ARG A 201 13.33 -1.22 -29.94
CA ARG A 201 13.10 -2.66 -29.68
C ARG A 201 11.87 -2.98 -28.85
N TYR A 202 11.40 -2.01 -28.08
CA TYR A 202 10.25 -2.18 -27.18
C TYR A 202 8.95 -1.62 -27.76
N LYS A 203 8.93 -1.20 -29.04
CA LYS A 203 7.72 -0.63 -29.67
C LYS A 203 6.50 -1.55 -29.55
N ASN A 204 6.70 -2.87 -29.67
CA ASN A 204 5.62 -3.84 -29.58
C ASN A 204 5.03 -3.95 -28.14
N VAL A 205 5.83 -3.71 -27.10
CA VAL A 205 5.33 -3.58 -25.70
C VAL A 205 4.31 -2.45 -25.59
N PHE A 206 4.56 -1.31 -26.28
CA PHE A 206 3.68 -0.15 -26.21
C PHE A 206 2.40 -0.36 -27.01
N TYR A 207 2.47 -1.03 -28.17
CA TYR A 207 1.28 -1.43 -28.91
C TYR A 207 0.39 -2.37 -28.08
N ILE A 208 0.97 -3.41 -27.47
CA ILE A 208 0.22 -4.34 -26.60
C ILE A 208 -0.40 -3.56 -25.43
N ALA A 209 0.37 -2.69 -24.77
CA ALA A 209 -0.13 -1.90 -23.63
C ALA A 209 -1.32 -1.01 -24.02
N LEU A 210 -1.23 -0.35 -25.18
CA LEU A 210 -2.25 0.57 -25.68
C LEU A 210 -3.53 -0.15 -26.16
N TYR A 211 -3.38 -1.35 -26.72
CA TYR A 211 -4.50 -2.10 -27.32
C TYR A 211 -5.13 -3.14 -26.39
N THR A 212 -4.54 -3.42 -25.22
CA THR A 212 -5.05 -4.42 -24.28
C THR A 212 -5.28 -3.86 -22.86
N GLY A 213 -4.68 -2.72 -22.54
CA GLY A 213 -4.68 -2.19 -21.19
C GLY A 213 -3.97 -3.08 -20.15
N MET A 214 -3.22 -4.10 -20.55
CA MET A 214 -2.45 -4.96 -19.65
C MET A 214 -1.41 -4.15 -18.85
N ARG A 215 -1.05 -4.63 -17.65
CA ARG A 215 0.05 -4.04 -16.89
C ARG A 215 1.38 -4.37 -17.56
N ILE A 216 2.33 -3.43 -17.54
CA ILE A 216 3.63 -3.66 -18.19
C ILE A 216 4.32 -4.93 -17.70
N GLY A 217 4.29 -5.21 -16.39
CA GLY A 217 4.87 -6.44 -15.87
C GLY A 217 4.19 -7.72 -16.40
N GLU A 218 2.91 -7.67 -16.73
CA GLU A 218 2.16 -8.78 -17.35
C GLU A 218 2.61 -8.96 -18.81
N ILE A 219 2.74 -7.86 -19.56
CA ILE A 219 3.21 -7.88 -20.95
C ILE A 219 4.64 -8.46 -21.05
N LEU A 220 5.55 -8.00 -20.19
CA LEU A 220 6.94 -8.46 -20.19
C LEU A 220 7.09 -9.93 -19.77
N ALA A 221 6.07 -10.52 -19.15
CA ALA A 221 6.05 -11.92 -18.76
C ALA A 221 5.40 -12.86 -19.80
N LEU A 222 4.89 -12.29 -20.91
CA LEU A 222 4.20 -13.08 -21.94
C LEU A 222 5.15 -14.07 -22.62
N LYS A 223 4.64 -15.26 -22.80
CA LYS A 223 5.24 -16.29 -23.64
C LYS A 223 4.47 -16.46 -24.94
N LYS A 224 5.11 -17.10 -25.91
CA LYS A 224 4.47 -17.52 -27.16
C LYS A 224 3.18 -18.33 -26.90
N GLU A 225 3.22 -19.28 -25.98
CA GLU A 225 2.09 -20.16 -25.61
C GLU A 225 0.89 -19.40 -24.97
N ASP A 226 1.13 -18.18 -24.47
CA ASP A 226 0.08 -17.33 -23.91
C ASP A 226 -0.74 -16.62 -24.99
N ILE A 227 -0.27 -16.61 -26.25
CA ILE A 227 -0.95 -15.95 -27.39
C ILE A 227 -1.73 -16.99 -28.18
N ASP A 228 -3.03 -16.97 -28.07
CA ASP A 228 -3.94 -17.82 -28.81
C ASP A 228 -4.60 -17.03 -29.94
N LEU A 229 -3.95 -17.01 -31.11
CA LEU A 229 -4.44 -16.28 -32.28
C LEU A 229 -5.76 -16.88 -32.84
N LYS A 230 -5.97 -18.19 -32.68
CA LYS A 230 -7.17 -18.88 -33.15
C LYS A 230 -8.40 -18.43 -32.38
N ASN A 231 -8.30 -18.39 -31.05
CA ASN A 231 -9.37 -17.94 -30.18
C ASN A 231 -9.34 -16.43 -29.93
N LYS A 232 -8.36 -15.71 -30.47
CA LYS A 232 -8.15 -14.26 -30.34
C LYS A 232 -8.04 -13.80 -28.90
N ILE A 233 -7.26 -14.49 -28.07
CA ILE A 233 -7.05 -14.18 -26.67
C ILE A 233 -5.58 -14.18 -26.28
N ILE A 234 -5.23 -13.34 -25.30
CA ILE A 234 -3.94 -13.36 -24.58
C ILE A 234 -4.22 -13.88 -23.17
N LYS A 235 -3.54 -14.95 -22.78
CA LYS A 235 -3.66 -15.58 -21.45
C LYS A 235 -2.71 -14.89 -20.47
N VAL A 236 -3.25 -14.05 -19.58
CA VAL A 236 -2.45 -13.36 -18.55
C VAL A 236 -2.29 -14.28 -17.35
N ARG A 237 -1.09 -14.80 -17.13
CA ARG A 237 -0.81 -15.79 -16.09
C ARG A 237 0.31 -15.36 -15.12
N LYS A 238 1.26 -14.55 -15.57
CA LYS A 238 2.49 -14.17 -14.85
C LYS A 238 2.75 -12.68 -14.93
N THR A 239 3.69 -12.19 -14.15
CA THR A 239 4.13 -10.79 -14.18
C THR A 239 5.60 -10.68 -13.81
N ILE A 240 6.32 -9.74 -14.45
CA ILE A 240 7.67 -9.39 -14.03
C ILE A 240 7.60 -8.49 -12.81
N THR A 241 8.39 -8.83 -11.79
CA THR A 241 8.58 -8.06 -10.56
C THR A 241 10.07 -7.79 -10.33
N LYS A 242 10.41 -7.15 -9.21
CA LYS A 242 11.79 -6.95 -8.79
C LYS A 242 12.11 -7.81 -7.57
N ASP A 243 13.34 -8.32 -7.53
CA ASP A 243 13.91 -8.93 -6.32
C ASP A 243 14.50 -7.85 -5.38
N LYS A 244 15.20 -8.30 -4.32
CA LYS A 244 15.87 -7.43 -3.33
C LYS A 244 17.00 -6.57 -3.94
N ASN A 245 17.59 -7.02 -5.03
CA ASN A 245 18.69 -6.35 -5.71
C ASN A 245 18.20 -5.47 -6.87
N ASP A 246 16.89 -5.14 -6.89
CA ASP A 246 16.23 -4.40 -7.99
C ASP A 246 16.29 -5.11 -9.36
N LYS A 247 16.67 -6.39 -9.42
CA LYS A 247 16.73 -7.18 -10.65
C LYS A 247 15.33 -7.63 -11.06
N ALA A 248 15.03 -7.54 -12.34
CA ALA A 248 13.77 -8.05 -12.91
C ALA A 248 13.73 -9.57 -12.83
N ILE A 249 12.70 -10.11 -12.20
CA ILE A 249 12.46 -11.55 -12.06
C ILE A 249 11.01 -11.89 -12.41
N LEU A 250 10.80 -13.14 -12.83
CA LEU A 250 9.46 -13.68 -12.99
C LEU A 250 8.82 -13.80 -11.61
N GLY A 251 7.75 -13.03 -11.38
CA GLY A 251 6.94 -13.18 -10.18
C GLY A 251 6.01 -14.37 -10.33
N GLU A 252 5.82 -15.10 -9.22
CA GLU A 252 4.72 -16.04 -9.13
C GLU A 252 3.40 -15.33 -9.41
N THR A 253 2.43 -16.09 -9.91
CA THR A 253 1.09 -15.60 -10.26
C THR A 253 0.58 -14.56 -9.31
N THR A 254 0.01 -13.52 -9.85
CA THR A 254 -0.65 -12.40 -9.21
C THR A 254 -1.37 -12.79 -7.91
N LYS A 255 -1.24 -11.94 -6.90
CA LYS A 255 -1.75 -12.08 -5.51
C LYS A 255 -3.25 -12.43 -5.36
N THR A 256 -4.01 -12.48 -6.44
CA THR A 256 -5.46 -12.71 -6.40
C THR A 256 -5.91 -13.49 -7.61
N TYR A 257 -6.89 -14.38 -7.44
CA TYR A 257 -7.58 -15.14 -8.49
C TYR A 257 -8.04 -14.25 -9.67
N ASN A 258 -8.47 -13.01 -9.40
CA ASN A 258 -8.91 -12.04 -10.42
C ASN A 258 -7.81 -11.51 -11.35
N SER A 259 -6.56 -11.89 -11.13
CA SER A 259 -5.45 -11.46 -11.97
C SER A 259 -5.12 -12.46 -13.07
N LEU A 260 -5.56 -13.72 -12.92
CA LEU A 260 -5.58 -14.70 -13.99
C LEU A 260 -6.78 -14.37 -14.88
N ARG A 261 -6.53 -14.01 -16.11
CA ARG A 261 -7.58 -13.61 -17.04
C ARG A 261 -7.16 -13.80 -18.49
N ASP A 262 -8.13 -13.85 -19.36
CA ASP A 262 -7.93 -13.84 -20.79
C ASP A 262 -8.33 -12.45 -21.32
N VAL A 263 -7.44 -11.87 -22.12
CA VAL A 263 -7.62 -10.54 -22.71
C VAL A 263 -7.90 -10.71 -24.20
N PRO A 264 -9.01 -10.19 -24.72
CA PRO A 264 -9.31 -10.28 -26.15
C PRO A 264 -8.31 -9.51 -27.02
N ILE A 265 -7.94 -10.10 -28.15
CA ILE A 265 -7.07 -9.49 -29.17
C ILE A 265 -7.94 -8.70 -30.14
N ILE A 266 -7.73 -7.37 -30.19
CA ILE A 266 -8.40 -6.51 -31.16
C ILE A 266 -7.70 -6.57 -32.53
N LYS A 267 -8.43 -6.27 -33.62
CA LYS A 267 -7.93 -6.38 -35.01
C LYS A 267 -6.56 -5.73 -35.24
N PRO A 268 -6.27 -4.49 -34.79
CA PRO A 268 -4.97 -3.82 -35.04
C PRO A 268 -3.77 -4.51 -34.38
N LEU A 269 -4.01 -5.30 -33.31
CA LEU A 269 -2.94 -5.98 -32.57
C LEU A 269 -2.57 -7.34 -33.21
N PHE A 270 -3.44 -7.92 -34.01
CA PHE A 270 -3.26 -9.25 -34.57
C PHE A 270 -1.97 -9.39 -35.41
N PRO A 271 -1.66 -8.53 -36.42
CA PRO A 271 -0.43 -8.65 -37.19
C PRO A 271 0.82 -8.50 -36.34
N ILE A 272 0.80 -7.63 -35.32
CA ILE A 272 1.93 -7.39 -34.43
C ILE A 272 2.22 -8.65 -33.59
N LEU A 273 1.20 -9.30 -33.06
CA LEU A 273 1.37 -10.54 -32.29
C LEU A 273 1.79 -11.71 -33.19
N SER A 274 1.25 -11.82 -34.40
CA SER A 274 1.63 -12.84 -35.37
C SER A 274 3.11 -12.75 -35.71
N ASP A 275 3.63 -11.54 -35.97
CA ASP A 275 5.05 -11.29 -36.22
C ASP A 275 5.91 -11.64 -34.99
N LEU A 276 5.50 -11.22 -33.80
CA LEU A 276 6.23 -11.51 -32.55
C LEU A 276 6.39 -13.01 -32.29
N ILE A 277 5.28 -13.77 -32.36
CA ILE A 277 5.32 -15.23 -32.09
C ILE A 277 6.07 -16.04 -33.16
N SER A 278 6.23 -15.47 -34.36
CA SER A 278 7.03 -16.10 -35.40
C SER A 278 8.55 -15.97 -35.14
N LYS A 279 8.98 -14.97 -34.43
CA LYS A 279 10.37 -14.61 -34.16
C LYS A 279 10.89 -15.14 -32.82
N GLU A 280 10.02 -15.44 -31.89
CA GLU A 280 10.37 -15.80 -30.51
C GLU A 280 9.92 -17.23 -30.18
N ASP A 281 10.79 -17.98 -29.52
CA ASP A 281 10.50 -19.38 -29.19
C ASP A 281 9.85 -19.58 -27.82
N ASN A 282 10.07 -18.68 -26.88
CA ASN A 282 9.57 -18.80 -25.51
C ASN A 282 8.97 -17.46 -25.00
N TYR A 283 9.75 -16.65 -24.27
CA TYR A 283 9.29 -15.33 -23.80
C TYR A 283 9.39 -14.30 -24.91
N LEU A 284 8.34 -13.49 -25.09
CA LEU A 284 8.28 -12.49 -26.15
C LEU A 284 9.19 -11.28 -25.91
N PHE A 285 9.59 -11.05 -24.67
CA PHE A 285 10.37 -9.87 -24.29
C PHE A 285 11.50 -10.25 -23.35
N LEU A 286 12.63 -10.66 -23.93
CA LEU A 286 13.90 -10.80 -23.21
C LEU A 286 14.96 -9.89 -23.79
N TYR A 287 15.96 -9.57 -23.00
CA TYR A 287 17.17 -8.88 -23.45
C TYR A 287 18.39 -9.62 -22.88
N ASN A 288 19.26 -10.14 -23.73
CA ASN A 288 20.40 -10.97 -23.35
C ASN A 288 20.00 -12.08 -22.35
N ASN A 289 18.94 -12.83 -22.68
CA ASN A 289 18.35 -13.89 -21.85
C ASN A 289 17.91 -13.46 -20.44
N SER A 290 17.70 -12.17 -20.25
CA SER A 290 17.26 -11.62 -18.96
C SER A 290 15.93 -10.89 -19.10
N PHE A 291 15.12 -10.92 -18.04
CA PHE A 291 13.89 -10.14 -17.97
C PHE A 291 14.19 -8.63 -17.90
N ILE A 292 13.33 -7.84 -18.51
CA ILE A 292 13.47 -6.39 -18.63
C ILE A 292 12.77 -5.71 -17.46
N ASP A 293 13.43 -4.72 -16.86
CA ASP A 293 12.83 -3.91 -15.81
C ASP A 293 11.82 -2.89 -16.38
N GLN A 294 10.73 -2.69 -15.66
CA GLN A 294 9.66 -1.74 -16.03
C GLN A 294 10.18 -0.28 -16.11
N SER A 295 11.22 0.08 -15.37
CA SER A 295 11.82 1.43 -15.45
C SER A 295 12.52 1.66 -16.78
N THR A 296 13.15 0.65 -17.37
CA THR A 296 13.73 0.65 -18.70
C THR A 296 12.64 0.95 -19.73
N ILE A 297 11.53 0.21 -19.68
CA ILE A 297 10.39 0.44 -20.60
C ILE A 297 9.83 1.85 -20.48
N ASN A 298 9.70 2.38 -19.25
CA ASN A 298 9.27 3.78 -19.06
C ASN A 298 10.25 4.79 -19.66
N THR A 299 11.55 4.51 -19.63
CA THR A 299 12.58 5.38 -20.22
C THR A 299 12.44 5.43 -21.74
N HIS A 300 12.25 4.28 -22.38
CA HIS A 300 12.02 4.19 -23.83
C HIS A 300 10.71 4.86 -24.24
N LEU A 301 9.61 4.62 -23.53
CA LEU A 301 8.33 5.30 -23.77
C LEU A 301 8.46 6.82 -23.71
N LYS A 302 9.16 7.35 -22.70
CA LYS A 302 9.38 8.79 -22.56
C LYS A 302 10.20 9.36 -23.70
N LYS A 303 11.18 8.62 -24.22
CA LYS A 303 11.97 9.01 -25.39
C LYS A 303 11.08 9.10 -26.63
N ILE A 304 10.28 8.08 -26.90
CA ILE A 304 9.34 8.05 -28.03
C ILE A 304 8.32 9.19 -27.92
N CYS A 305 7.66 9.33 -26.76
CA CYS A 305 6.69 10.41 -26.56
C CYS A 305 7.32 11.82 -26.62
N LYS A 306 8.58 11.97 -26.20
CA LYS A 306 9.32 13.24 -26.38
C LYS A 306 9.52 13.54 -27.85
N ASN A 307 9.90 12.56 -28.68
CA ASN A 307 10.10 12.73 -30.11
C ASN A 307 8.79 13.14 -30.81
N ALA A 308 7.69 12.48 -30.42
CA ALA A 308 6.33 12.80 -30.88
C ALA A 308 5.74 14.10 -30.27
N ASN A 309 6.51 14.83 -29.46
CA ASN A 309 6.09 16.04 -28.74
C ASN A 309 4.86 15.85 -27.81
N ILE A 310 4.68 14.65 -27.26
CA ILE A 310 3.54 14.31 -26.38
C ILE A 310 3.88 14.62 -24.93
N LYS A 311 3.06 15.44 -24.25
CA LYS A 311 3.17 15.82 -22.82
C LYS A 311 4.60 16.12 -22.39
N VAL A 312 5.30 16.93 -23.20
CA VAL A 312 6.70 17.28 -22.97
C VAL A 312 6.82 18.27 -21.82
N ILE A 313 7.74 17.97 -20.91
CA ILE A 313 8.07 18.79 -19.73
C ILE A 313 9.57 19.07 -19.67
N ILE A 314 9.94 20.16 -19.01
CA ILE A 314 11.33 20.50 -18.70
C ILE A 314 11.57 20.19 -17.23
N ASN A 315 12.51 19.30 -16.95
CA ASN A 315 12.98 19.03 -15.59
C ASN A 315 14.19 19.96 -15.32
N PRO A 316 14.02 20.99 -14.49
CA PRO A 316 15.09 21.93 -14.19
C PRO A 316 16.17 21.28 -13.33
N ASN A 317 17.40 21.68 -13.52
CA ASN A 317 18.55 21.32 -12.68
C ASN A 317 18.76 19.80 -12.50
N LYS A 318 18.40 18.99 -13.49
CA LYS A 318 18.66 17.56 -13.41
C LYS A 318 20.15 17.28 -13.51
N THR A 319 20.68 16.52 -12.54
CA THR A 319 22.07 16.06 -12.55
C THR A 319 22.27 15.02 -13.65
N VAL A 320 23.21 15.25 -14.54
CA VAL A 320 23.60 14.30 -15.59
C VAL A 320 25.09 14.01 -15.43
N HIS A 321 25.44 12.73 -15.41
CA HIS A 321 26.80 12.25 -15.43
C HIS A 321 27.22 12.04 -16.89
N LYS A 322 28.19 12.78 -17.37
CA LYS A 322 28.73 12.61 -18.71
C LYS A 322 30.27 12.81 -18.65
N ASN A 323 31.02 11.83 -19.15
CA ASN A 323 32.48 11.84 -19.21
C ASN A 323 33.13 12.24 -17.87
N ASN A 324 32.80 11.55 -16.78
CA ASN A 324 33.26 11.81 -15.41
C ASN A 324 32.94 13.22 -14.86
N THR A 325 32.11 13.99 -15.54
CA THR A 325 31.66 15.31 -15.06
C THR A 325 30.20 15.27 -14.65
N ILE A 326 29.89 15.98 -13.54
CA ILE A 326 28.53 16.14 -13.03
C ILE A 326 28.04 17.53 -13.48
N LYS A 327 27.03 17.58 -14.33
CA LYS A 327 26.41 18.83 -14.77
C LYS A 327 24.92 18.87 -14.42
N LYS A 328 24.47 20.03 -13.96
CA LYS A 328 23.03 20.32 -13.82
C LYS A 328 22.54 20.88 -15.15
N VAL A 329 21.52 20.22 -15.71
CA VAL A 329 20.94 20.61 -17.00
C VAL A 329 19.43 20.64 -16.94
N ASN A 330 18.81 21.47 -17.75
CA ASN A 330 17.38 21.45 -17.97
C ASN A 330 17.06 20.34 -18.98
N LEU A 331 16.57 19.20 -18.46
CA LEU A 331 16.32 18.04 -19.31
C LEU A 331 14.89 18.05 -19.85
N LYS A 332 14.75 18.20 -21.16
CA LYS A 332 13.46 18.02 -21.84
C LYS A 332 13.10 16.53 -21.93
N THR A 333 11.96 16.15 -21.39
CA THR A 333 11.45 14.75 -21.36
C THR A 333 9.93 14.75 -21.48
N SER A 334 9.32 13.59 -21.71
CA SER A 334 7.86 13.44 -21.59
C SER A 334 7.45 13.02 -20.17
N SER A 335 6.27 13.45 -19.74
CA SER A 335 5.63 13.00 -18.49
C SER A 335 4.85 11.71 -18.65
N VAL A 336 4.72 11.17 -19.86
CA VAL A 336 4.02 9.92 -20.15
C VAL A 336 4.73 8.75 -19.47
N HIS A 337 3.96 7.82 -18.95
CA HIS A 337 4.44 6.57 -18.34
C HIS A 337 3.52 5.42 -18.71
N THR A 338 4.00 4.20 -18.60
CA THR A 338 3.32 3.01 -19.11
C THR A 338 1.92 2.79 -18.54
N HIS A 339 1.68 3.17 -17.27
CA HIS A 339 0.34 3.06 -16.69
C HIS A 339 -0.68 4.01 -17.34
N MET A 340 -0.22 5.12 -17.93
CA MET A 340 -1.05 6.04 -18.70
C MET A 340 -1.60 5.37 -19.96
N LEU A 341 -0.84 4.47 -20.63
CA LEU A 341 -1.33 3.70 -21.78
C LEU A 341 -2.53 2.80 -21.41
N ARG A 342 -2.46 2.17 -20.24
CA ARG A 342 -3.59 1.41 -19.71
C ARG A 342 -4.81 2.29 -19.39
N HIS A 343 -4.59 3.49 -18.85
CA HIS A 343 -5.66 4.47 -18.66
C HIS A 343 -6.26 4.90 -20.00
N THR A 344 -5.43 5.13 -21.01
CA THR A 344 -5.87 5.46 -22.38
C THR A 344 -6.74 4.36 -22.95
N PHE A 345 -6.32 3.08 -22.86
CA PHE A 345 -7.16 1.95 -23.27
C PHE A 345 -8.49 1.94 -22.54
N ALA A 346 -8.50 2.08 -21.22
CA ALA A 346 -9.72 2.10 -20.43
C ALA A 346 -10.66 3.23 -20.87
N THR A 347 -10.11 4.44 -21.08
CA THR A 347 -10.86 5.60 -21.56
C THR A 347 -11.48 5.34 -22.93
N ARG A 348 -10.71 4.81 -23.90
CA ARG A 348 -11.23 4.49 -25.26
C ARG A 348 -12.35 3.44 -25.20
N CYS A 349 -12.20 2.41 -24.35
CA CYS A 349 -13.25 1.41 -24.15
C CYS A 349 -14.55 2.03 -23.62
N ILE A 350 -14.44 2.97 -22.68
CA ILE A 350 -15.60 3.66 -22.10
C ILE A 350 -16.24 4.57 -23.15
N GLU A 351 -15.47 5.34 -23.87
CA GLU A 351 -15.93 6.22 -24.96
C GLU A 351 -16.61 5.44 -26.09
N SER A 352 -16.22 4.17 -26.30
CA SER A 352 -16.90 3.27 -27.25
C SER A 352 -18.11 2.55 -26.67
N GLY A 353 -18.56 2.89 -25.46
CA GLY A 353 -19.75 2.31 -24.82
C GLY A 353 -19.54 0.96 -24.15
N MET A 354 -18.29 0.53 -23.92
CA MET A 354 -18.02 -0.75 -23.25
C MET A 354 -18.53 -0.74 -21.81
N ASN A 355 -19.24 -1.79 -21.42
CA ASN A 355 -19.75 -1.96 -20.07
C ASN A 355 -18.60 -1.99 -19.02
N ALA A 356 -18.78 -1.26 -17.90
CA ALA A 356 -17.78 -1.14 -16.84
C ALA A 356 -17.36 -2.49 -16.21
N LEU A 357 -18.30 -3.43 -16.06
CA LEU A 357 -18.00 -4.77 -15.53
C LEU A 357 -17.13 -5.57 -16.49
N VAL A 358 -17.41 -5.50 -17.80
CA VAL A 358 -16.60 -6.17 -18.82
C VAL A 358 -15.20 -5.58 -18.83
N LEU A 359 -15.09 -4.24 -18.87
CA LEU A 359 -13.80 -3.55 -18.80
C LEU A 359 -13.02 -3.89 -17.54
N SER A 360 -13.66 -3.94 -16.37
CA SER A 360 -13.04 -4.30 -15.11
C SER A 360 -12.45 -5.71 -15.13
N LYS A 361 -13.15 -6.68 -15.77
CA LYS A 361 -12.65 -8.05 -15.97
C LYS A 361 -11.45 -8.08 -16.91
N ILE A 362 -11.51 -7.41 -18.07
CA ILE A 362 -10.40 -7.32 -19.03
C ILE A 362 -9.16 -6.72 -18.36
N LEU A 363 -9.34 -5.65 -17.62
CA LEU A 363 -8.24 -5.00 -16.90
C LEU A 363 -7.74 -5.80 -15.69
N GLY A 364 -8.54 -6.70 -15.12
CA GLY A 364 -8.21 -7.43 -13.90
C GLY A 364 -8.15 -6.51 -12.68
N HIS A 365 -9.15 -5.65 -12.51
CA HIS A 365 -9.31 -4.83 -11.31
C HIS A 365 -9.97 -5.66 -10.20
N LYS A 366 -9.35 -5.64 -9.00
CA LYS A 366 -9.92 -6.31 -7.82
C LYS A 366 -11.22 -5.65 -7.35
N ASN A 367 -11.31 -4.32 -7.49
CA ASN A 367 -12.47 -3.52 -7.13
C ASN A 367 -12.94 -2.73 -8.36
N ILE A 368 -14.22 -2.84 -8.68
CA ILE A 368 -14.86 -2.14 -9.80
C ILE A 368 -14.78 -0.61 -9.65
N GLU A 369 -14.71 -0.09 -8.42
CA GLU A 369 -14.55 1.34 -8.15
C GLU A 369 -13.37 1.97 -8.92
N ILE A 370 -12.29 1.20 -9.13
CA ILE A 370 -11.14 1.66 -9.92
C ILE A 370 -11.55 1.96 -11.36
N THR A 371 -12.40 1.12 -11.95
CA THR A 371 -12.95 1.31 -13.29
C THR A 371 -13.98 2.43 -13.31
N LEU A 372 -14.86 2.49 -12.31
CA LEU A 372 -15.87 3.54 -12.18
C LEU A 372 -15.26 4.94 -12.02
N ASN A 373 -14.11 5.08 -11.35
CA ASN A 373 -13.40 6.35 -11.26
C ASN A 373 -12.90 6.85 -12.64
N VAL A 374 -12.56 5.95 -13.55
CA VAL A 374 -12.25 6.30 -14.95
C VAL A 374 -13.53 6.71 -15.67
N TYR A 375 -14.63 5.98 -15.46
CA TYR A 375 -15.96 6.32 -15.96
C TYR A 375 -16.38 7.73 -15.57
N THR A 376 -16.28 8.08 -14.29
CA THR A 376 -16.68 9.41 -13.78
C THR A 376 -15.93 10.55 -14.48
N SER A 377 -14.66 10.34 -14.85
CA SER A 377 -13.87 11.36 -15.56
C SER A 377 -14.31 11.56 -17.01
N VAL A 378 -14.90 10.53 -17.63
CA VAL A 378 -15.41 10.55 -19.02
C VAL A 378 -16.87 10.98 -19.05
N PHE A 379 -17.69 10.55 -18.08
CA PHE A 379 -19.14 10.80 -18.00
C PHE A 379 -19.52 12.27 -18.02
N ASN A 380 -18.72 13.15 -17.39
CA ASN A 380 -18.98 14.60 -17.44
C ASN A 380 -19.01 15.18 -18.87
N LYS A 381 -18.46 14.45 -19.86
CA LYS A 381 -18.49 14.84 -21.27
C LYS A 381 -19.70 14.25 -22.03
N PHE A 382 -20.21 13.10 -21.59
CA PHE A 382 -21.22 12.32 -22.30
C PHE A 382 -22.63 12.36 -21.69
N THR A 383 -22.83 13.07 -20.57
CA THR A 383 -24.12 13.06 -19.85
C THR A 383 -25.29 13.49 -20.75
N ILE A 384 -25.06 14.45 -21.63
CA ILE A 384 -26.10 14.95 -22.56
C ILE A 384 -26.42 13.91 -23.66
N GLU A 385 -25.37 13.26 -24.20
CA GLU A 385 -25.54 12.23 -25.25
C GLU A 385 -26.22 10.97 -24.73
N GLU A 386 -25.93 10.57 -23.49
CA GLU A 386 -26.55 9.41 -22.83
C GLU A 386 -28.03 9.70 -22.47
N VAL A 387 -28.33 10.91 -22.02
CA VAL A 387 -29.73 11.33 -21.78
C VAL A 387 -30.50 11.39 -23.09
N ASN A 388 -29.90 11.83 -24.20
CA ASN A 388 -30.56 11.86 -25.50
C ASN A 388 -30.95 10.47 -26.02
N LYS A 389 -30.20 9.42 -25.69
CA LYS A 389 -30.57 8.02 -26.02
C LYS A 389 -31.85 7.56 -25.33
N ILE A 390 -32.21 8.17 -24.19
CA ILE A 390 -33.46 7.87 -23.48
C ILE A 390 -34.65 8.53 -24.19
N ASN A 391 -34.44 9.68 -24.85
CA ASN A 391 -35.50 10.37 -25.57
C ASN A 391 -36.09 9.53 -26.72
N ASP A 392 -35.31 8.60 -27.27
CA ASP A 392 -35.78 7.69 -28.34
C ASP A 392 -36.55 6.46 -27.79
N VAL A 393 -36.60 6.30 -26.44
CA VAL A 393 -37.26 5.18 -25.76
C VAL A 393 -38.62 5.60 -25.16
N PHE A 394 -38.82 6.91 -24.91
CA PHE A 394 -40.05 7.52 -24.43
C PHE A 394 -40.66 8.41 -25.49
#